data_77ebc10eb4a2ea97eb706f5792fa8788
#
_entry.id   77ebc10eb4a2ea97eb706f5792fa8788
#
_cell.length_a   1.000
_cell.length_b   1.000
_cell.length_c   1.000
_cell.angle_alpha   90.00
_cell.angle_beta   90.00
_cell.angle_gamma   90.00
#
_symmetry.space_group_name_H-M   'P 1'
#
loop_
_entity.id
_entity.type
_entity.pdbx_description
1 polymer ?
#
loop_
_entity_poly.entity_id
_entity_poly.type
_entity_poly.pdbx_seq_one_letter_code
_entity_poly.pdbx_strand_id
1 'polypeptide(L)'
;AENMSADQSKEAQRIHEAEQKFDRTRRLVGLFGAPVLALLVFLTPIDGLTVESHKLLAIMVLVALWWITEPVPIPVTSLIGPTLAVVTGVLPAKDAYAAFANPMIFLFMGGFILAKAMMDHGLDKRFAYWLLSRSWVGSNPRRIFLAIGLAAALCSGWVSNTATAAMMFPIALGLLGAVKEMMAANGKEIDLHNYKYATGLMLMTAYACSIGGVLTPIGTPPNIIMLGFLDQMANIHISFFEWMTWGVIAMVAYFIIAYVVLIRMFPPDVERI
;
A
#
# COMPACT_ATOMS: atom_id res chain seq x y z
N ALA A 1 -25.53 -15.25 -25.05
CA ALA A 1 -25.03 -14.03 -24.38
C ALA A 1 -25.66 -13.87 -22.97
N GLU A 2 -26.98 -14.03 -22.83
CA GLU A 2 -27.71 -13.87 -21.55
C GLU A 2 -27.31 -14.92 -20.48
N ASN A 3 -27.12 -16.19 -20.87
CA ASN A 3 -26.70 -17.26 -19.96
C ASN A 3 -25.25 -17.06 -19.44
N MET A 4 -24.37 -16.46 -20.22
CA MET A 4 -22.98 -16.19 -19.83
C MET A 4 -22.87 -15.03 -18.82
N SER A 5 -23.75 -14.03 -18.93
CA SER A 5 -23.80 -12.93 -17.96
C SER A 5 -24.40 -13.37 -16.60
N ALA A 6 -25.37 -14.28 -16.62
CA ALA A 6 -26.00 -14.83 -15.41
C ALA A 6 -25.02 -15.76 -14.65
N ASP A 7 -24.18 -16.50 -15.36
CA ASP A 7 -23.18 -17.40 -14.75
C ASP A 7 -22.02 -16.62 -14.12
N GLN A 8 -21.54 -15.57 -14.79
CA GLN A 8 -20.54 -14.64 -14.26
C GLN A 8 -21.03 -13.89 -13.02
N SER A 9 -22.32 -13.51 -12.98
CA SER A 9 -22.89 -12.86 -11.81
C SER A 9 -23.01 -13.81 -10.60
N LYS A 10 -23.33 -15.09 -10.83
CA LYS A 10 -23.39 -16.12 -9.79
C LYS A 10 -22.00 -16.46 -9.25
N GLU A 11 -21.00 -16.50 -10.11
CA GLU A 11 -19.61 -16.76 -9.71
C GLU A 11 -19.06 -15.58 -8.87
N ALA A 12 -19.30 -14.34 -9.29
CA ALA A 12 -18.96 -13.15 -8.53
C ALA A 12 -19.65 -13.12 -7.14
N GLN A 13 -20.92 -13.53 -7.06
CA GLN A 13 -21.63 -13.65 -5.79
C GLN A 13 -21.02 -14.72 -4.88
N ARG A 14 -20.69 -15.89 -5.41
CA ARG A 14 -20.03 -16.97 -4.65
C ARG A 14 -18.67 -16.55 -4.09
N ILE A 15 -17.86 -15.85 -4.90
CA ILE A 15 -16.57 -15.31 -4.47
C ILE A 15 -16.79 -14.31 -3.33
N HIS A 16 -17.73 -13.40 -3.48
CA HIS A 16 -18.04 -12.38 -2.47
C HIS A 16 -18.55 -13.02 -1.16
N GLU A 17 -19.42 -14.02 -1.22
CA GLU A 17 -19.87 -14.76 -0.04
C GLU A 17 -18.72 -15.52 0.65
N ALA A 18 -17.82 -16.14 -0.13
CA ALA A 18 -16.66 -16.83 0.41
C ALA A 18 -15.69 -15.85 1.10
N GLU A 19 -15.44 -14.68 0.50
CA GLU A 19 -14.63 -13.61 1.10
C GLU A 19 -15.25 -13.10 2.41
N GLN A 20 -16.54 -12.81 2.43
CA GLN A 20 -17.25 -12.39 3.65
C GLN A 20 -17.19 -13.43 4.77
N LYS A 21 -17.35 -14.72 4.42
CA LYS A 21 -17.24 -15.82 5.39
C LYS A 21 -15.82 -15.94 5.94
N PHE A 22 -14.82 -15.83 5.06
CA PHE A 22 -13.41 -15.85 5.46
C PHE A 22 -13.09 -14.68 6.41
N ASP A 23 -13.49 -13.47 6.04
CA ASP A 23 -13.27 -12.27 6.86
C ASP A 23 -13.94 -12.35 8.23
N ARG A 24 -15.19 -12.85 8.27
CA ARG A 24 -15.89 -13.08 9.53
C ARG A 24 -15.17 -14.09 10.41
N THR A 25 -14.71 -15.19 9.83
CA THR A 25 -13.97 -16.22 10.57
C THR A 25 -12.64 -15.68 11.07
N ARG A 26 -11.88 -15.00 10.23
CA ARG A 26 -10.62 -14.34 10.58
C ARG A 26 -10.79 -13.40 11.77
N ARG A 27 -11.81 -12.53 11.73
CA ARG A 27 -12.12 -11.57 12.81
C ARG A 27 -12.53 -12.26 14.11
N LEU A 28 -13.36 -13.30 14.05
CA LEU A 28 -13.79 -14.04 15.23
C LEU A 28 -12.62 -14.81 15.87
N VAL A 29 -11.79 -15.47 15.05
CA VAL A 29 -10.58 -16.15 15.53
C VAL A 29 -9.63 -15.15 16.16
N GLY A 30 -9.43 -13.99 15.57
CA GLY A 30 -8.59 -12.93 16.14
C GLY A 30 -9.13 -12.36 17.44
N LEU A 31 -10.44 -12.12 17.52
CA LEU A 31 -11.07 -11.53 18.71
C LEU A 31 -10.86 -12.37 19.97
N PHE A 32 -10.98 -13.68 19.84
CA PHE A 32 -10.85 -14.61 20.98
C PHE A 32 -9.48 -15.28 21.05
N GLY A 33 -8.89 -15.62 19.92
CA GLY A 33 -7.61 -16.34 19.88
C GLY A 33 -6.42 -15.46 20.28
N ALA A 34 -6.39 -14.20 19.87
CA ALA A 34 -5.28 -13.31 20.22
C ALA A 34 -5.18 -13.01 21.73
N PRO A 35 -6.27 -12.69 22.46
CA PRO A 35 -6.21 -12.57 23.91
C PRO A 35 -5.79 -13.84 24.62
N VAL A 36 -6.26 -15.02 24.16
CA VAL A 36 -5.85 -16.31 24.72
C VAL A 36 -4.36 -16.52 24.53
N LEU A 37 -3.85 -16.28 23.33
CA LEU A 37 -2.43 -16.43 23.02
C LEU A 37 -1.56 -15.46 23.82
N ALA A 38 -1.99 -14.19 23.92
CA ALA A 38 -1.32 -13.18 24.74
C ALA A 38 -1.30 -13.59 26.22
N LEU A 39 -2.40 -14.13 26.73
CA LEU A 39 -2.47 -14.65 28.10
C LEU A 39 -1.54 -15.85 28.30
N LEU A 40 -1.48 -16.77 27.35
CA LEU A 40 -0.54 -17.91 27.40
C LEU A 40 0.91 -17.42 27.42
N VAL A 41 1.27 -16.43 26.58
CA VAL A 41 2.60 -15.82 26.61
C VAL A 41 2.86 -15.18 27.97
N PHE A 42 1.89 -14.46 28.53
CA PHE A 42 2.01 -13.81 29.84
C PHE A 42 2.18 -14.80 30.99
N LEU A 43 1.54 -15.97 30.92
CA LEU A 43 1.60 -17.00 31.98
C LEU A 43 2.83 -17.92 31.84
N THR A 44 3.45 -17.99 30.67
CA THR A 44 4.63 -18.86 30.43
C THR A 44 5.90 -18.12 30.79
N PRO A 45 6.65 -18.51 31.82
CA PRO A 45 7.89 -17.85 32.17
C PRO A 45 8.92 -18.01 31.05
N ILE A 46 9.53 -16.90 30.65
CA ILE A 46 10.58 -16.87 29.61
C ILE A 46 11.87 -16.39 30.28
N ASP A 47 12.87 -17.28 30.34
CA ASP A 47 14.15 -16.96 30.93
C ASP A 47 14.85 -15.80 30.20
N GLY A 48 15.42 -14.86 30.95
CA GLY A 48 16.15 -13.72 30.42
C GLY A 48 15.30 -12.45 30.18
N LEU A 49 13.98 -12.49 30.38
CA LEU A 49 13.12 -11.29 30.33
C LEU A 49 12.83 -10.73 31.71
N THR A 50 12.83 -9.39 31.84
CA THR A 50 12.28 -8.73 33.02
C THR A 50 10.75 -8.87 33.03
N VAL A 51 10.12 -8.65 34.18
CA VAL A 51 8.66 -8.71 34.33
C VAL A 51 7.96 -7.72 33.37
N GLU A 52 8.52 -6.52 33.25
CA GLU A 52 7.98 -5.48 32.33
C GLU A 52 8.13 -5.87 30.89
N SER A 53 9.29 -6.41 30.50
CA SER A 53 9.53 -6.88 29.11
C SER A 53 8.62 -8.03 28.75
N HIS A 54 8.33 -8.93 29.70
CA HIS A 54 7.44 -10.06 29.50
C HIS A 54 5.97 -9.61 29.31
N LYS A 55 5.50 -8.65 30.12
CA LYS A 55 4.20 -8.00 29.94
C LYS A 55 4.10 -7.33 28.57
N LEU A 56 5.14 -6.59 28.18
CA LEU A 56 5.19 -5.91 26.89
C LEU A 56 5.12 -6.90 25.72
N LEU A 57 5.81 -8.04 25.81
CA LEU A 57 5.76 -9.08 24.80
C LEU A 57 4.33 -9.63 24.63
N ALA A 58 3.62 -9.90 25.72
CA ALA A 58 2.23 -10.34 25.67
C ALA A 58 1.31 -9.30 25.00
N ILE A 59 1.48 -8.01 25.31
CA ILE A 59 0.75 -6.91 24.67
C ILE A 59 1.09 -6.83 23.17
N MET A 60 2.36 -6.97 22.80
CA MET A 60 2.79 -6.96 21.39
C MET A 60 2.16 -8.11 20.60
N VAL A 61 2.10 -9.32 21.17
CA VAL A 61 1.44 -10.48 20.55
C VAL A 61 -0.04 -10.17 20.30
N LEU A 62 -0.74 -9.63 21.28
CA LEU A 62 -2.16 -9.23 21.12
C LEU A 62 -2.34 -8.22 20.00
N VAL A 63 -1.58 -7.13 20.03
CA VAL A 63 -1.68 -6.04 19.05
C VAL A 63 -1.34 -6.52 17.62
N ALA A 64 -0.27 -7.29 17.48
CA ALA A 64 0.16 -7.82 16.19
C ALA A 64 -0.90 -8.77 15.59
N LEU A 65 -1.46 -9.67 16.39
CA LEU A 65 -2.51 -10.57 15.94
C LEU A 65 -3.80 -9.81 15.59
N TRP A 66 -4.16 -8.78 16.36
CA TRP A 66 -5.32 -7.96 16.05
C TRP A 66 -5.11 -7.07 14.80
N TRP A 67 -3.90 -6.66 14.50
CA TRP A 67 -3.61 -5.97 13.22
C TRP A 67 -3.76 -6.91 12.01
N ILE A 68 -3.37 -8.18 12.16
CA ILE A 68 -3.48 -9.18 11.08
C ILE A 68 -4.94 -9.63 10.89
N THR A 69 -5.66 -9.84 11.98
CA THR A 69 -7.00 -10.42 11.96
C THR A 69 -8.12 -9.38 11.88
N GLU A 70 -7.82 -8.11 12.22
CA GLU A 70 -8.73 -6.97 12.20
C GLU A 70 -10.09 -7.21 12.89
N PRO A 71 -10.13 -7.76 14.12
CA PRO A 71 -11.38 -7.97 14.84
C PRO A 71 -12.04 -6.65 15.23
N VAL A 72 -11.23 -5.61 15.46
CA VAL A 72 -11.62 -4.22 15.68
C VAL A 72 -10.86 -3.33 14.71
N PRO A 73 -11.34 -2.09 14.44
CA PRO A 73 -10.64 -1.17 13.55
C PRO A 73 -9.18 -0.94 13.98
N ILE A 74 -8.26 -0.90 13.03
CA ILE A 74 -6.82 -0.72 13.28
C ILE A 74 -6.50 0.46 14.22
N PRO A 75 -7.13 1.65 14.10
CA PRO A 75 -6.89 2.76 15.03
C PRO A 75 -7.24 2.42 16.48
N VAL A 76 -8.27 1.61 16.70
CA VAL A 76 -8.68 1.17 18.04
C VAL A 76 -7.61 0.24 18.62
N THR A 77 -7.14 -0.74 17.84
CA THR A 77 -6.04 -1.62 18.26
C THR A 77 -4.78 -0.83 18.59
N SER A 78 -4.47 0.23 17.81
CA SER A 78 -3.31 1.09 18.03
C SER A 78 -3.36 1.86 19.37
N LEU A 79 -4.56 2.16 19.88
CA LEU A 79 -4.74 2.79 21.21
C LEU A 79 -4.76 1.76 22.33
N ILE A 80 -5.21 0.55 22.09
CA ILE A 80 -5.28 -0.51 23.10
C ILE A 80 -3.88 -0.91 23.57
N GLY A 81 -2.90 -1.00 22.68
CA GLY A 81 -1.52 -1.36 23.04
C GLY A 81 -0.92 -0.46 24.12
N PRO A 82 -0.78 0.85 23.90
CA PRO A 82 -0.30 1.80 24.90
C PRO A 82 -1.17 1.83 26.17
N THR A 83 -2.49 1.71 26.02
CA THR A 83 -3.41 1.69 27.18
C THR A 83 -3.12 0.47 28.07
N LEU A 84 -2.93 -0.70 27.49
CA LEU A 84 -2.57 -1.91 28.24
C LEU A 84 -1.19 -1.78 28.88
N ALA A 85 -0.22 -1.17 28.22
CA ALA A 85 1.09 -0.92 28.82
C ALA A 85 1.01 -0.04 30.06
N VAL A 86 0.13 0.97 30.05
CA VAL A 86 -0.13 1.81 31.24
C VAL A 86 -0.86 1.03 32.33
N VAL A 87 -1.95 0.37 32.00
CA VAL A 87 -2.79 -0.36 32.98
C VAL A 87 -2.01 -1.50 33.67
N THR A 88 -1.14 -2.17 32.92
CA THR A 88 -0.30 -3.25 33.46
C THR A 88 0.98 -2.75 34.16
N GLY A 89 1.20 -1.43 34.20
CA GLY A 89 2.35 -0.82 34.88
C GLY A 89 3.68 -1.00 34.14
N VAL A 90 3.67 -1.25 32.85
CA VAL A 90 4.89 -1.36 32.02
C VAL A 90 5.49 0.02 31.78
N LEU A 91 4.65 1.03 31.49
CA LEU A 91 5.06 2.41 31.22
C LEU A 91 4.10 3.40 31.91
N PRO A 92 4.61 4.55 32.38
CA PRO A 92 3.74 5.64 32.78
C PRO A 92 2.97 6.21 31.61
N ALA A 93 1.75 6.72 31.84
CA ALA A 93 0.86 7.24 30.80
C ALA A 93 1.54 8.30 29.92
N LYS A 94 2.32 9.18 30.54
CA LYS A 94 3.08 10.23 29.83
C LYS A 94 3.97 9.64 28.74
N ASP A 95 4.71 8.58 29.06
CA ASP A 95 5.70 7.98 28.14
C ASP A 95 5.00 7.09 27.10
N ALA A 96 3.95 6.35 27.49
CA ALA A 96 3.17 5.52 26.61
C ALA A 96 2.48 6.32 25.48
N TYR A 97 2.02 7.54 25.78
CA TYR A 97 1.32 8.40 24.82
C TYR A 97 2.21 9.51 24.22
N ALA A 98 3.45 9.68 24.69
CA ALA A 98 4.37 10.69 24.14
C ALA A 98 4.60 10.52 22.63
N ALA A 99 4.61 9.28 22.13
CA ALA A 99 4.78 9.00 20.72
C ALA A 99 3.67 9.61 19.82
N PHE A 100 2.44 9.77 20.34
CA PHE A 100 1.33 10.38 19.60
C PHE A 100 1.48 11.91 19.43
N ALA A 101 2.33 12.54 20.23
CA ALA A 101 2.65 13.97 20.13
C ALA A 101 3.95 14.24 19.36
N ASN A 102 4.50 13.24 18.66
CA ASN A 102 5.72 13.43 17.88
C ASN A 102 5.47 14.44 16.74
N PRO A 103 6.35 15.46 16.56
CA PRO A 103 6.21 16.45 15.48
C PRO A 103 6.09 15.84 14.09
N MET A 104 6.70 14.67 13.84
CA MET A 104 6.61 13.96 12.58
C MET A 104 5.18 13.52 12.24
N ILE A 105 4.34 13.23 13.24
CA ILE A 105 2.92 12.89 13.01
C ILE A 105 2.16 14.11 12.49
N PHE A 106 2.45 15.31 13.00
CA PHE A 106 1.83 16.54 12.51
C PHE A 106 2.28 16.90 11.10
N LEU A 107 3.56 16.66 10.75
CA LEU A 107 4.06 16.78 9.38
C LEU A 107 3.29 15.85 8.44
N PHE A 108 3.11 14.60 8.85
CA PHE A 108 2.38 13.58 8.07
C PHE A 108 0.90 13.94 7.91
N MET A 109 0.26 14.42 8.97
CA MET A 109 -1.12 14.89 8.92
C MET A 109 -1.29 16.07 7.96
N GLY A 110 -0.38 17.04 8.00
CA GLY A 110 -0.34 18.15 7.04
C GLY A 110 -0.18 17.65 5.60
N GLY A 111 0.71 16.69 5.37
CA GLY A 111 0.89 16.02 4.07
C GLY A 111 -0.39 15.35 3.57
N PHE A 112 -1.11 14.65 4.44
CA PHE A 112 -2.40 14.04 4.08
C PHE A 112 -3.48 15.04 3.74
N ILE A 113 -3.53 16.19 4.43
CA ILE A 113 -4.48 17.26 4.12
C ILE A 113 -4.19 17.82 2.72
N LEU A 114 -2.92 18.08 2.39
CA LEU A 114 -2.52 18.53 1.05
C LEU A 114 -2.81 17.47 -0.03
N ALA A 115 -2.49 16.20 0.24
CA ALA A 115 -2.79 15.09 -0.66
C ALA A 115 -4.29 14.95 -0.91
N LYS A 116 -5.12 15.09 0.13
CA LYS A 116 -6.58 15.08 0.00
C LYS A 116 -7.08 16.23 -0.86
N ALA A 117 -6.57 17.44 -0.66
CA ALA A 117 -6.89 18.58 -1.49
C ALA A 117 -6.51 18.36 -2.97
N MET A 118 -5.33 17.79 -3.24
CA MET A 118 -4.92 17.41 -4.60
C MET A 118 -5.92 16.45 -5.25
N MET A 119 -6.34 15.43 -4.53
CA MET A 119 -7.30 14.41 -5.01
C MET A 119 -8.68 15.04 -5.26
N ASP A 120 -9.20 15.84 -4.34
CA ASP A 120 -10.52 16.46 -4.45
C ASP A 120 -10.60 17.43 -5.65
N HIS A 121 -9.49 18.08 -5.98
CA HIS A 121 -9.38 18.95 -7.16
C HIS A 121 -8.91 18.20 -8.42
N GLY A 122 -8.66 16.91 -8.36
CA GLY A 122 -8.24 16.05 -9.48
C GLY A 122 -6.89 16.43 -10.07
N LEU A 123 -5.98 17.04 -9.30
CA LEU A 123 -4.64 17.38 -9.76
C LEU A 123 -3.80 16.14 -10.06
N ASP A 124 -3.95 15.11 -9.27
CA ASP A 124 -3.36 13.79 -9.45
C ASP A 124 -3.74 13.17 -10.81
N LYS A 125 -5.03 13.17 -11.14
CA LYS A 125 -5.55 12.70 -12.43
C LYS A 125 -5.02 13.55 -13.60
N ARG A 126 -5.05 14.87 -13.44
CA ARG A 126 -4.53 15.79 -14.48
C ARG A 126 -3.06 15.56 -14.74
N PHE A 127 -2.27 15.34 -13.69
CA PHE A 127 -0.85 15.04 -13.82
C PHE A 127 -0.61 13.69 -14.53
N ALA A 128 -1.36 12.64 -14.16
CA ALA A 128 -1.27 11.34 -14.80
C ALA A 128 -1.62 11.42 -16.30
N TYR A 129 -2.74 12.07 -16.65
CA TYR A 129 -3.13 12.27 -18.05
C TYR A 129 -2.16 13.15 -18.82
N TRP A 130 -1.63 14.20 -18.17
CA TRP A 130 -0.61 15.06 -18.78
C TRP A 130 0.65 14.26 -19.14
N LEU A 131 1.10 13.36 -18.27
CA LEU A 131 2.26 12.52 -18.55
C LEU A 131 1.97 11.52 -19.67
N LEU A 132 0.81 10.86 -19.63
CA LEU A 132 0.40 9.86 -20.62
C LEU A 132 0.17 10.48 -22.02
N SER A 133 -0.23 11.74 -22.09
CA SER A 133 -0.48 12.46 -23.35
C SER A 133 0.79 12.97 -24.04
N ARG A 134 1.98 12.75 -23.45
CA ARG A 134 3.23 13.23 -24.05
C ARG A 134 3.56 12.46 -25.33
N SER A 135 4.08 13.18 -26.33
CA SER A 135 4.43 12.65 -27.66
C SER A 135 5.42 11.47 -27.61
N TRP A 136 6.30 11.43 -26.60
CA TRP A 136 7.24 10.32 -26.43
C TRP A 136 6.57 9.00 -26.05
N VAL A 137 5.40 9.04 -25.41
CA VAL A 137 4.62 7.85 -25.04
C VAL A 137 4.07 7.20 -26.31
N GLY A 138 3.38 7.97 -27.15
CA GLY A 138 2.82 7.52 -28.42
C GLY A 138 1.98 6.27 -28.28
N SER A 139 2.02 5.42 -29.31
CA SER A 139 1.31 4.13 -29.37
C SER A 139 2.20 2.91 -29.05
N ASN A 140 3.41 3.12 -28.51
CA ASN A 140 4.31 2.02 -28.19
C ASN A 140 3.98 1.41 -26.82
N PRO A 141 3.64 0.11 -26.74
CA PRO A 141 3.24 -0.54 -25.50
C PRO A 141 4.27 -0.44 -24.38
N ARG A 142 5.56 -0.53 -24.71
CA ARG A 142 6.65 -0.41 -23.71
C ARG A 142 6.75 0.99 -23.14
N ARG A 143 6.52 2.02 -23.96
CA ARG A 143 6.52 3.42 -23.50
C ARG A 143 5.28 3.73 -22.68
N ILE A 144 4.13 3.16 -23.03
CA ILE A 144 2.89 3.25 -22.25
C ILE A 144 3.09 2.60 -20.88
N PHE A 145 3.71 1.42 -20.84
CA PHE A 145 4.05 0.71 -19.60
C PHE A 145 4.95 1.56 -18.70
N LEU A 146 5.98 2.18 -19.29
CA LEU A 146 6.88 3.10 -18.59
C LEU A 146 6.12 4.33 -18.07
N ALA A 147 5.27 4.93 -18.90
CA ALA A 147 4.55 6.16 -18.56
C ALA A 147 3.53 5.94 -17.43
N ILE A 148 2.78 4.83 -17.46
CA ILE A 148 1.86 4.45 -16.36
C ILE A 148 2.65 4.25 -15.06
N GLY A 149 3.75 3.51 -15.11
CA GLY A 149 4.59 3.32 -13.93
C GLY A 149 5.16 4.63 -13.40
N LEU A 150 5.66 5.50 -14.26
CA LEU A 150 6.18 6.82 -13.86
C LEU A 150 5.08 7.71 -13.26
N ALA A 151 3.89 7.75 -13.88
CA ALA A 151 2.76 8.49 -13.34
C ALA A 151 2.38 7.99 -11.94
N ALA A 152 2.27 6.68 -11.77
CA ALA A 152 1.97 6.05 -10.49
C ALA A 152 3.05 6.36 -9.43
N ALA A 153 4.33 6.20 -9.77
CA ALA A 153 5.43 6.46 -8.84
C ALA A 153 5.50 7.93 -8.41
N LEU A 154 5.40 8.86 -9.36
CA LEU A 154 5.49 10.30 -9.06
C LEU A 154 4.28 10.80 -8.26
N CYS A 155 3.06 10.34 -8.57
CA CYS A 155 1.88 10.67 -7.77
C CYS A 155 1.99 10.08 -6.35
N SER A 156 2.43 8.83 -6.23
CA SER A 156 2.52 8.15 -4.94
C SER A 156 3.58 8.73 -3.99
N GLY A 157 4.53 9.49 -4.52
CA GLY A 157 5.47 10.23 -3.69
C GLY A 157 4.82 11.35 -2.87
N TRP A 158 3.63 11.81 -3.24
CA TRP A 158 2.90 12.91 -2.60
C TRP A 158 1.55 12.50 -2.03
N VAL A 159 0.98 11.43 -2.56
CA VAL A 159 -0.32 10.88 -2.16
C VAL A 159 -0.08 9.45 -1.67
N SER A 160 -0.93 8.94 -0.77
CA SER A 160 -0.76 7.57 -0.28
C SER A 160 -0.77 6.53 -1.41
N ASN A 161 0.02 5.47 -1.25
CA ASN A 161 0.14 4.39 -2.24
C ASN A 161 -1.23 3.81 -2.62
N THR A 162 -2.10 3.59 -1.63
CA THR A 162 -3.45 3.06 -1.84
C THR A 162 -4.33 3.99 -2.65
N ALA A 163 -4.30 5.30 -2.35
CA ALA A 163 -5.09 6.29 -3.08
C ALA A 163 -4.59 6.43 -4.52
N THR A 164 -3.27 6.45 -4.73
CA THR A 164 -2.67 6.46 -6.06
C THR A 164 -3.02 5.20 -6.85
N ALA A 165 -2.94 4.02 -6.23
CA ALA A 165 -3.32 2.76 -6.87
C ALA A 165 -4.81 2.76 -7.28
N ALA A 166 -5.69 3.22 -6.39
CA ALA A 166 -7.13 3.33 -6.68
C ALA A 166 -7.43 4.29 -7.84
N MET A 167 -6.65 5.39 -7.98
CA MET A 167 -6.76 6.33 -9.08
C MET A 167 -6.21 5.75 -10.40
N MET A 168 -5.04 5.12 -10.34
CA MET A 168 -4.34 4.61 -11.54
C MET A 168 -4.98 3.34 -12.11
N PHE A 169 -5.63 2.53 -11.27
CA PHE A 169 -6.27 1.28 -11.69
C PHE A 169 -7.32 1.48 -12.79
N PRO A 170 -8.30 2.38 -12.69
CA PRO A 170 -9.24 2.64 -13.80
C PRO A 170 -8.56 3.16 -15.07
N ILE A 171 -7.49 3.94 -14.93
CA ILE A 171 -6.73 4.47 -16.08
C ILE A 171 -6.04 3.30 -16.82
N ALA A 172 -5.40 2.42 -16.08
CA ALA A 172 -4.75 1.23 -16.65
C ALA A 172 -5.79 0.27 -17.30
N LEU A 173 -6.95 0.07 -16.66
CA LEU A 173 -8.06 -0.72 -17.22
C LEU A 173 -8.62 -0.11 -18.50
N GLY A 174 -8.84 1.20 -18.53
CA GLY A 174 -9.31 1.89 -19.73
C GLY A 174 -8.35 1.72 -20.92
N LEU A 175 -7.05 1.79 -20.63
CA LEU A 175 -6.02 1.53 -21.64
C LEU A 175 -6.06 0.08 -22.14
N LEU A 176 -6.19 -0.90 -21.24
CA LEU A 176 -6.30 -2.32 -21.62
C LEU A 176 -7.58 -2.60 -22.41
N GLY A 177 -8.68 -1.88 -22.12
CA GLY A 177 -9.91 -1.91 -22.91
C GLY A 177 -9.65 -1.47 -24.35
N ALA A 178 -8.96 -0.34 -24.55
CA ALA A 178 -8.59 0.14 -25.88
C ALA A 178 -7.67 -0.86 -26.63
N VAL A 179 -6.73 -1.50 -25.92
CA VAL A 179 -5.90 -2.58 -26.51
C VAL A 179 -6.75 -3.74 -26.98
N LYS A 180 -7.71 -4.18 -26.18
CA LYS A 180 -8.64 -5.27 -26.51
C LYS A 180 -9.46 -4.95 -27.77
N GLU A 181 -10.05 -3.75 -27.83
CA GLU A 181 -10.85 -3.31 -28.98
C GLU A 181 -10.01 -3.26 -30.26
N MET A 182 -8.80 -2.72 -30.18
CA MET A 182 -7.89 -2.65 -31.32
C MET A 182 -7.47 -4.05 -31.81
N MET A 183 -7.19 -4.98 -30.89
CA MET A 183 -6.84 -6.35 -31.26
C MET A 183 -8.02 -7.08 -31.88
N ALA A 184 -9.24 -6.88 -31.39
CA ALA A 184 -10.47 -7.43 -31.97
C ALA A 184 -10.70 -6.90 -33.40
N ALA A 185 -10.46 -5.61 -33.66
CA ALA A 185 -10.54 -5.00 -34.95
C ALA A 185 -9.52 -5.62 -35.95
N ASN A 186 -8.39 -6.13 -35.45
CA ASN A 186 -7.38 -6.85 -36.24
C ASN A 186 -7.59 -8.38 -36.31
N GLY A 187 -8.77 -8.86 -35.89
CA GLY A 187 -9.14 -10.28 -35.96
C GLY A 187 -8.51 -11.14 -34.85
N LYS A 188 -7.96 -10.54 -33.78
CA LYS A 188 -7.42 -11.24 -32.62
C LYS A 188 -8.28 -10.95 -31.38
N GLU A 189 -9.07 -11.92 -30.95
CA GLU A 189 -9.73 -11.85 -29.64
C GLU A 189 -8.74 -12.16 -28.53
N ILE A 190 -8.64 -11.27 -27.55
CA ILE A 190 -7.84 -11.47 -26.35
C ILE A 190 -8.73 -11.54 -25.11
N ASP A 191 -8.42 -12.50 -24.24
CA ASP A 191 -8.94 -12.53 -22.89
C ASP A 191 -7.99 -11.77 -21.96
N LEU A 192 -8.44 -10.64 -21.42
CA LEU A 192 -7.62 -9.80 -20.55
C LEU A 192 -7.14 -10.54 -19.28
N HIS A 193 -7.87 -11.56 -18.82
CA HIS A 193 -7.46 -12.37 -17.66
C HIS A 193 -6.22 -13.21 -17.94
N ASN A 194 -6.05 -13.68 -19.16
CA ASN A 194 -4.92 -14.50 -19.59
C ASN A 194 -3.87 -13.72 -20.39
N TYR A 195 -4.07 -12.40 -20.56
CA TYR A 195 -3.17 -11.57 -21.35
C TYR A 195 -1.98 -11.10 -20.49
N LYS A 196 -0.80 -11.60 -20.79
CA LYS A 196 0.44 -11.34 -20.00
C LYS A 196 0.72 -9.86 -19.82
N TYR A 197 0.62 -9.07 -20.90
CA TYR A 197 0.86 -7.64 -20.82
C TYR A 197 -0.12 -6.92 -19.86
N ALA A 198 -1.38 -7.35 -19.80
CA ALA A 198 -2.36 -6.80 -18.87
C ALA A 198 -1.94 -7.06 -17.41
N THR A 199 -1.55 -8.30 -17.10
CA THR A 199 -1.00 -8.65 -15.79
C THR A 199 0.22 -7.80 -15.44
N GLY A 200 1.16 -7.67 -16.39
CA GLY A 200 2.35 -6.84 -16.21
C GLY A 200 2.03 -5.38 -15.94
N LEU A 201 1.09 -4.79 -16.68
CA LEU A 201 0.68 -3.39 -16.50
C LEU A 201 0.04 -3.14 -15.15
N MET A 202 -0.81 -4.06 -14.66
CA MET A 202 -1.40 -3.98 -13.33
C MET A 202 -0.35 -4.12 -12.23
N LEU A 203 0.58 -5.07 -12.37
CA LEU A 203 1.69 -5.23 -11.42
C LEU A 203 2.61 -4.00 -11.43
N MET A 204 2.92 -3.45 -12.63
CA MET A 204 3.72 -2.23 -12.72
C MET A 204 3.03 -1.05 -12.00
N THR A 205 1.73 -0.91 -12.16
CA THR A 205 0.95 0.13 -11.47
C THR A 205 1.05 -0.03 -9.96
N ALA A 206 0.85 -1.24 -9.44
CA ALA A 206 0.89 -1.52 -8.00
C ALA A 206 2.29 -1.32 -7.40
N TYR A 207 3.33 -1.89 -8.03
CA TYR A 207 4.71 -1.76 -7.54
C TYR A 207 5.22 -0.32 -7.68
N ALA A 208 4.87 0.39 -8.75
CA ALA A 208 5.25 1.78 -8.92
C ALA A 208 4.66 2.69 -7.83
N CYS A 209 3.43 2.43 -7.37
CA CYS A 209 2.87 3.13 -6.22
C CYS A 209 3.71 2.90 -4.95
N SER A 210 4.12 1.67 -4.67
CA SER A 210 4.95 1.35 -3.49
C SER A 210 6.35 1.97 -3.61
N ILE A 211 6.97 1.89 -4.79
CA ILE A 211 8.29 2.47 -5.08
C ILE A 211 8.24 4.00 -4.97
N GLY A 212 7.19 4.62 -5.51
CA GLY A 212 7.01 6.07 -5.45
C GLY A 212 6.85 6.60 -4.03
N GLY A 213 6.24 5.81 -3.14
CA GLY A 213 6.08 6.17 -1.73
C GLY A 213 7.39 6.44 -0.99
N VAL A 214 8.53 5.95 -1.48
CA VAL A 214 9.85 6.24 -0.88
C VAL A 214 10.35 7.65 -1.21
N LEU A 215 9.82 8.29 -2.25
CA LEU A 215 10.29 9.58 -2.79
C LEU A 215 10.32 10.70 -1.75
N THR A 216 9.28 10.84 -0.96
CA THR A 216 9.16 11.91 0.05
C THR A 216 8.92 11.33 1.45
N PRO A 217 9.20 12.08 2.52
CA PRO A 217 8.86 11.65 3.89
C PRO A 217 7.38 11.30 4.06
N ILE A 218 6.49 12.02 3.38
CA ILE A 218 5.02 11.88 3.52
C ILE A 218 4.41 10.86 2.55
N GLY A 219 5.18 10.30 1.61
CA GLY A 219 4.68 9.35 0.61
C GLY A 219 4.18 8.04 1.21
N THR A 220 4.80 7.58 2.31
CA THR A 220 4.35 6.37 3.03
C THR A 220 4.70 6.45 4.52
N PRO A 221 3.85 5.90 5.43
CA PRO A 221 4.08 5.95 6.88
C PRO A 221 5.45 5.44 7.37
N PRO A 222 6.01 4.35 6.83
CA PRO A 222 7.32 3.86 7.25
C PRO A 222 8.45 4.89 7.16
N ASN A 223 8.41 5.82 6.20
CA ASN A 223 9.43 6.86 6.04
C ASN A 223 9.48 7.75 7.29
N ILE A 224 8.33 8.21 7.74
CA ILE A 224 8.23 9.08 8.93
C ILE A 224 8.59 8.35 10.21
N ILE A 225 8.19 7.08 10.32
CA ILE A 225 8.58 6.23 11.44
C ILE A 225 10.11 6.10 11.49
N MET A 226 10.75 5.87 10.35
CA MET A 226 12.21 5.78 10.25
C MET A 226 12.88 7.10 10.63
N LEU A 227 12.37 8.23 10.13
CA LEU A 227 12.87 9.56 10.52
C LEU A 227 12.75 9.80 12.02
N GLY A 228 11.63 9.41 12.62
CA GLY A 228 11.42 9.50 14.07
C GLY A 228 12.40 8.64 14.87
N PHE A 229 12.72 7.43 14.41
CA PHE A 229 13.71 6.58 15.07
C PHE A 229 15.13 7.12 14.90
N LEU A 230 15.51 7.62 13.73
CA LEU A 230 16.83 8.23 13.53
C LEU A 230 17.03 9.45 14.43
N ASP A 231 16.01 10.27 14.57
CA ASP A 231 16.04 11.44 15.43
C ASP A 231 16.16 11.04 16.92
N GLN A 232 15.30 10.14 17.41
CA GLN A 232 15.24 9.78 18.84
C GLN A 232 16.35 8.86 19.30
N MET A 233 16.76 7.87 18.49
CA MET A 233 17.70 6.84 18.90
C MET A 233 19.13 7.12 18.48
N ALA A 234 19.31 7.78 17.32
CA ALA A 234 20.64 8.06 16.75
C ALA A 234 21.02 9.54 16.79
N ASN A 235 20.10 10.43 17.20
CA ASN A 235 20.27 11.89 17.16
C ASN A 235 20.65 12.40 15.76
N ILE A 236 20.09 11.74 14.72
CA ILE A 236 20.30 12.08 13.31
C ILE A 236 19.04 12.79 12.82
N HIS A 237 19.17 14.09 12.57
CA HIS A 237 18.10 14.92 12.03
C HIS A 237 18.20 14.99 10.51
N ILE A 238 17.25 14.38 9.80
CA ILE A 238 17.15 14.43 8.35
C ILE A 238 16.00 15.35 7.97
N SER A 239 16.30 16.41 7.22
CA SER A 239 15.30 17.32 6.72
C SER A 239 14.44 16.71 5.60
N PHE A 240 13.28 17.31 5.31
CA PHE A 240 12.40 16.88 4.23
C PHE A 240 13.12 16.76 2.88
N PHE A 241 13.93 17.74 2.51
CA PHE A 241 14.64 17.74 1.23
C PHE A 241 15.87 16.83 1.21
N GLU A 242 16.54 16.62 2.34
CA GLU A 242 17.60 15.60 2.44
C GLU A 242 17.04 14.20 2.22
N TRP A 243 15.89 13.88 2.84
CA TRP A 243 15.22 12.63 2.54
C TRP A 243 14.93 12.46 1.06
N MET A 244 14.35 13.51 0.42
CA MET A 244 14.04 13.45 -1.02
C MET A 244 15.27 13.17 -1.88
N THR A 245 16.45 13.69 -1.51
CA THR A 245 17.69 13.44 -2.26
C THR A 245 17.99 11.93 -2.32
N TRP A 246 17.90 11.25 -1.19
CA TRP A 246 18.10 9.81 -1.12
C TRP A 246 16.89 9.05 -1.69
N GLY A 247 15.69 9.55 -1.45
CA GLY A 247 14.44 9.00 -1.95
C GLY A 247 14.37 8.95 -3.48
N VAL A 248 14.83 10.00 -4.17
CA VAL A 248 14.92 10.02 -5.64
C VAL A 248 15.86 8.93 -6.13
N ILE A 249 17.06 8.81 -5.55
CA ILE A 249 18.05 7.80 -5.95
C ILE A 249 17.46 6.39 -5.77
N ALA A 250 16.88 6.12 -4.61
CA ALA A 250 16.28 4.83 -4.30
C ALA A 250 15.08 4.53 -5.22
N MET A 251 14.17 5.51 -5.39
CA MET A 251 13.01 5.38 -6.28
C MET A 251 13.45 5.05 -7.71
N VAL A 252 14.40 5.78 -8.27
CA VAL A 252 14.88 5.55 -9.64
C VAL A 252 15.50 4.17 -9.78
N ALA A 253 16.34 3.75 -8.83
CA ALA A 253 16.97 2.42 -8.85
C ALA A 253 15.91 1.29 -8.81
N TYR A 254 14.98 1.34 -7.86
CA TYR A 254 13.92 0.34 -7.74
C TYR A 254 12.97 0.36 -8.93
N PHE A 255 12.66 1.54 -9.46
CA PHE A 255 11.80 1.70 -10.62
C PHE A 255 12.39 1.07 -11.87
N ILE A 256 13.68 1.30 -12.13
CA ILE A 256 14.40 0.67 -13.27
C ILE A 256 14.38 -0.85 -13.13
N ILE A 257 14.66 -1.38 -11.94
CA ILE A 257 14.62 -2.82 -11.68
C ILE A 257 13.22 -3.37 -11.94
N ALA A 258 12.19 -2.75 -11.35
CA ALA A 258 10.80 -3.19 -11.53
C ALA A 258 10.37 -3.14 -13.00
N TYR A 259 10.69 -2.05 -13.71
CA TYR A 259 10.39 -1.91 -15.13
C TYR A 259 11.06 -3.00 -15.97
N VAL A 260 12.37 -3.22 -15.78
CA VAL A 260 13.13 -4.21 -16.56
C VAL A 260 12.65 -5.63 -16.28
N VAL A 261 12.40 -5.96 -15.02
CA VAL A 261 11.91 -7.29 -14.64
C VAL A 261 10.50 -7.53 -15.21
N LEU A 262 9.57 -6.61 -14.97
CA LEU A 262 8.18 -6.79 -15.38
C LEU A 262 8.02 -6.81 -16.90
N ILE A 263 8.71 -5.93 -17.65
CA ILE A 263 8.59 -5.90 -19.11
C ILE A 263 9.21 -7.15 -19.76
N ARG A 264 10.17 -7.81 -19.09
CA ARG A 264 10.73 -9.10 -19.55
C ARG A 264 9.83 -10.28 -19.21
N MET A 265 9.22 -10.27 -18.03
CA MET A 265 8.30 -11.34 -17.60
C MET A 265 6.95 -11.27 -18.34
N PHE A 266 6.49 -10.07 -18.66
CA PHE A 266 5.19 -9.78 -19.25
C PHE A 266 5.34 -8.91 -20.52
N PRO A 267 6.02 -9.42 -21.55
CA PRO A 267 6.25 -8.65 -22.76
C PRO A 267 4.94 -8.33 -23.49
N PRO A 268 4.86 -7.18 -24.18
CA PRO A 268 3.73 -6.88 -25.05
C PRO A 268 3.80 -7.76 -26.32
N ASP A 269 2.67 -8.34 -26.70
CA ASP A 269 2.52 -9.15 -27.92
C ASP A 269 2.17 -8.30 -29.14
N VAL A 270 2.12 -6.97 -28.99
CA VAL A 270 1.80 -6.01 -30.05
C VAL A 270 2.89 -4.94 -30.12
N GLU A 271 3.20 -4.50 -31.35
CA GLU A 271 4.21 -3.46 -31.58
C GLU A 271 3.67 -2.04 -31.40
N ARG A 272 2.37 -1.83 -31.62
CA ARG A 272 1.68 -0.54 -31.50
C ARG A 272 0.27 -0.73 -30.94
N ILE A 273 -0.14 0.22 -30.11
CA ILE A 273 -1.48 0.34 -29.53
C ILE A 273 -2.15 1.57 -30.13
#